data_c3e7862adce78466213cba3bd00a2d60
#
_entry.id   c3e7862adce78466213cba3bd00a2d60
#
_cell.length_a   1.000
_cell.length_b   1.000
_cell.length_c   1.000
_cell.angle_alpha   90.00
_cell.angle_beta   90.00
_cell.angle_gamma   90.00
#
_symmetry.space_group_name_H-M   'P 1'
#
loop_
_entity.id
_entity.type
_entity.pdbx_description
1 polymer ?
#
loop_
_entity_poly.entity_id
_entity_poly.type
_entity_poly.pdbx_seq_one_letter_code
_entity_poly.pdbx_strand_id
1 'polypeptide(L)'
;DFRNLLPRGVAIAPEDIWDGLSFELSTKLEDPQFSGQTKERLSSRESAAFVAGVIKDNFSLWLNQHPETGDLIAQLAITKAQKRLKSAKKVVRKKIVSGPALPGKLADCTSQEPELCELFLVEGDSAGGSAKQARDRNTQAIMPLRGKILNTWEVDTAEILASAEVHDISVALGVDPGSDDMSGLRYHKICILADADSDGLHIATLLCALFLRHFRELILAGHVYVAMPPLYRIDVGKEVFYALDEGERKGILDRIEAEKKKGKVTVTRFKGLGEMDPEQLRETTMNRDTRRLVQLTISGRDKTDQLMDMLLAKKRSKDRRSWLETKGNLAEV
;
A
#
# COMPACT_ATOMS: atom_id res chain seq x y z
N ASP A 1 5.42 10.21 -35.28
CA ASP A 1 6.28 9.56 -36.31
C ASP A 1 7.21 10.52 -37.01
N PHE A 2 6.73 11.65 -37.50
CA PHE A 2 7.52 12.59 -38.33
C PHE A 2 8.82 13.09 -37.65
N ARG A 3 8.83 13.23 -36.33
CA ARG A 3 9.99 13.68 -35.53
C ARG A 3 10.79 12.53 -34.89
N ASN A 4 10.52 11.29 -35.25
CA ASN A 4 11.16 10.08 -34.68
C ASN A 4 11.12 9.99 -33.12
N LEU A 5 10.12 10.58 -32.51
CA LEU A 5 9.97 10.55 -31.05
C LEU A 5 9.39 9.21 -30.55
N LEU A 6 8.76 8.45 -31.45
CA LEU A 6 8.06 7.21 -31.08
C LEU A 6 9.06 6.04 -30.93
N PRO A 7 9.19 5.43 -29.73
CA PRO A 7 10.05 4.27 -29.52
C PRO A 7 9.59 3.07 -30.36
N ARG A 8 10.52 2.22 -30.76
CA ARG A 8 10.23 1.00 -31.55
C ARG A 8 9.26 0.10 -30.73
N GLY A 9 8.20 -0.35 -31.39
CA GLY A 9 7.21 -1.25 -30.81
C GLY A 9 6.15 -0.57 -29.93
N VAL A 10 6.14 0.76 -29.82
CA VAL A 10 5.09 1.53 -29.17
C VAL A 10 4.10 2.03 -30.19
N ALA A 11 2.83 1.66 -30.08
CA ALA A 11 1.73 2.22 -30.85
C ALA A 11 0.86 3.08 -29.96
N ILE A 12 0.68 4.36 -30.34
CA ILE A 12 -0.21 5.29 -29.62
C ILE A 12 -1.65 5.02 -30.07
N ALA A 13 -2.56 4.88 -29.11
CA ALA A 13 -3.99 4.80 -29.34
C ALA A 13 -4.67 6.13 -28.96
N PRO A 14 -5.88 6.44 -29.47
CA PRO A 14 -6.59 7.67 -29.13
C PRO A 14 -6.75 7.89 -27.62
N GLU A 15 -6.96 6.82 -26.87
CA GLU A 15 -7.14 6.83 -25.42
C GLU A 15 -5.89 7.37 -24.69
N ASP A 16 -4.70 7.14 -25.22
CA ASP A 16 -3.44 7.62 -24.63
C ASP A 16 -3.34 9.16 -24.64
N ILE A 17 -4.16 9.82 -25.46
CA ILE A 17 -4.26 11.29 -25.55
C ILE A 17 -5.49 11.78 -24.79
N TRP A 18 -6.66 11.18 -25.06
CA TRP A 18 -7.96 11.63 -24.49
C TRP A 18 -7.99 11.55 -22.96
N ASP A 19 -7.38 10.55 -22.38
CA ASP A 19 -7.37 10.30 -20.94
C ASP A 19 -6.58 11.33 -20.11
N GLY A 20 -6.68 12.54 -20.34
CA GLY A 20 -5.99 13.63 -19.62
C GLY A 20 -6.11 14.94 -20.33
N LEU A 21 -6.95 14.96 -21.36
CA LEU A 21 -7.28 16.16 -22.11
C LEU A 21 -8.58 16.75 -21.57
N SER A 22 -8.53 18.00 -21.13
CA SER A 22 -9.71 18.82 -20.87
C SER A 22 -9.85 19.83 -21.99
N PHE A 23 -11.00 19.87 -22.65
CA PHE A 23 -11.27 20.83 -23.70
C PHE A 23 -12.71 21.32 -23.65
N GLU A 24 -12.92 22.52 -24.17
CA GLU A 24 -14.21 23.09 -24.42
C GLU A 24 -14.32 23.38 -25.92
N LEU A 25 -15.41 22.90 -26.55
CA LEU A 25 -15.71 23.15 -27.96
C LEU A 25 -16.99 23.98 -28.05
N SER A 26 -16.86 25.21 -28.51
CA SER A 26 -17.99 26.09 -28.81
C SER A 26 -18.13 26.24 -30.33
N THR A 27 -19.29 25.83 -30.87
CA THR A 27 -19.57 25.93 -32.29
C THR A 27 -21.02 26.40 -32.51
N LYS A 28 -21.23 27.13 -33.60
CA LYS A 28 -22.58 27.56 -34.03
C LYS A 28 -22.94 26.78 -35.29
N LEU A 29 -24.06 26.06 -35.24
CA LEU A 29 -24.59 25.26 -36.34
C LEU A 29 -26.00 25.75 -36.70
N GLU A 30 -26.33 25.81 -37.99
CA GLU A 30 -27.63 26.30 -38.46
C GLU A 30 -28.77 25.33 -38.08
N ASP A 31 -28.55 24.02 -38.20
CA ASP A 31 -29.54 23.00 -37.87
C ASP A 31 -28.92 21.82 -37.10
N PRO A 32 -28.65 22.00 -35.78
CA PRO A 32 -28.03 20.96 -35.01
C PRO A 32 -29.01 19.84 -34.69
N GLN A 33 -28.72 18.63 -35.15
CA GLN A 33 -29.52 17.44 -34.82
C GLN A 33 -28.90 16.70 -33.63
N PHE A 34 -29.74 16.39 -32.65
CA PHE A 34 -29.34 15.67 -31.45
C PHE A 34 -30.02 14.32 -31.33
N SER A 35 -29.33 13.34 -30.78
CA SER A 35 -29.92 12.07 -30.38
C SER A 35 -30.50 12.20 -28.98
N GLY A 36 -31.79 11.97 -28.85
CA GLY A 36 -32.55 12.01 -27.58
C GLY A 36 -33.07 13.39 -27.20
N GLN A 37 -34.03 13.40 -26.29
CA GLN A 37 -34.76 14.61 -25.83
C GLN A 37 -33.87 15.55 -24.97
N THR A 38 -32.83 15.00 -24.33
CA THR A 38 -31.90 15.72 -23.46
C THR A 38 -30.83 16.49 -24.22
N LYS A 39 -30.75 16.32 -25.55
CA LYS A 39 -29.74 16.98 -26.43
C LYS A 39 -28.27 16.74 -26.01
N GLU A 40 -27.97 15.63 -25.37
CA GLU A 40 -26.64 15.32 -24.86
C GLU A 40 -25.66 14.92 -25.96
N ARG A 41 -26.12 14.42 -27.09
CA ARG A 41 -25.29 13.93 -28.17
C ARG A 41 -25.71 14.52 -29.51
N LEU A 42 -24.80 15.26 -30.14
CA LEU A 42 -24.94 15.73 -31.52
C LEU A 42 -24.85 14.54 -32.48
N SER A 43 -25.90 14.35 -33.35
CA SER A 43 -25.99 13.25 -34.30
C SER A 43 -25.62 13.63 -35.73
N SER A 44 -25.45 14.91 -36.02
CA SER A 44 -25.09 15.44 -37.37
C SER A 44 -23.68 15.03 -37.78
N ARG A 45 -23.57 14.03 -38.69
CA ARG A 45 -22.27 13.54 -39.17
C ARG A 45 -21.48 14.59 -39.95
N GLU A 46 -22.15 15.40 -40.72
CA GLU A 46 -21.55 16.49 -41.52
C GLU A 46 -20.91 17.55 -40.62
N SER A 47 -21.61 17.93 -39.55
CA SER A 47 -21.11 18.89 -38.58
C SER A 47 -19.87 18.34 -37.85
N ALA A 48 -19.87 17.04 -37.49
CA ALA A 48 -18.73 16.38 -36.88
C ALA A 48 -17.52 16.34 -37.80
N ALA A 49 -17.72 16.03 -39.10
CA ALA A 49 -16.65 15.99 -40.06
C ALA A 49 -16.06 17.39 -40.33
N PHE A 50 -16.92 18.41 -40.42
CA PHE A 50 -16.50 19.81 -40.56
C PHE A 50 -15.66 20.27 -39.37
N VAL A 51 -16.16 20.10 -38.16
CA VAL A 51 -15.44 20.48 -36.92
C VAL A 51 -14.11 19.73 -36.82
N ALA A 52 -14.09 18.43 -37.11
CA ALA A 52 -12.86 17.63 -37.09
C ALA A 52 -11.82 18.14 -38.10
N GLY A 53 -12.25 18.53 -39.31
CA GLY A 53 -11.37 19.14 -40.33
C GLY A 53 -10.73 20.44 -39.84
N VAL A 54 -11.56 21.36 -39.36
CA VAL A 54 -11.09 22.66 -38.87
C VAL A 54 -10.10 22.49 -37.72
N ILE A 55 -10.44 21.62 -36.75
CA ILE A 55 -9.55 21.36 -35.57
C ILE A 55 -8.24 20.74 -36.07
N LYS A 56 -8.29 19.74 -36.93
CA LYS A 56 -7.09 19.06 -37.46
C LYS A 56 -6.13 20.01 -38.11
N ASP A 57 -6.62 20.87 -38.98
CA ASP A 57 -5.79 21.79 -39.76
C ASP A 57 -5.16 22.86 -38.87
N ASN A 58 -5.98 23.50 -38.02
CA ASN A 58 -5.49 24.55 -37.12
C ASN A 58 -4.58 24.00 -36.02
N PHE A 59 -4.90 22.87 -35.47
CA PHE A 59 -4.08 22.24 -34.44
C PHE A 59 -2.74 21.74 -34.99
N SER A 60 -2.72 21.22 -36.22
CA SER A 60 -1.50 20.84 -36.90
C SER A 60 -0.61 22.05 -37.18
N LEU A 61 -1.20 23.16 -37.58
CA LEU A 61 -0.45 24.41 -37.79
C LEU A 61 0.12 24.94 -36.46
N TRP A 62 -0.69 24.92 -35.41
CA TRP A 62 -0.30 25.36 -34.07
C TRP A 62 0.85 24.51 -33.51
N LEU A 63 0.81 23.17 -33.66
CA LEU A 63 1.89 22.28 -33.24
C LEU A 63 3.20 22.56 -33.96
N ASN A 64 3.14 22.93 -35.27
CA ASN A 64 4.32 23.31 -36.02
C ASN A 64 4.94 24.63 -35.54
N GLN A 65 4.10 25.54 -35.02
CA GLN A 65 4.56 26.83 -34.48
C GLN A 65 5.07 26.66 -33.03
N HIS A 66 4.65 25.61 -32.29
CA HIS A 66 5.02 25.34 -30.93
C HIS A 66 5.66 23.95 -30.75
N PRO A 67 6.86 23.73 -31.33
CA PRO A 67 7.48 22.41 -31.35
C PRO A 67 7.79 21.84 -29.99
N GLU A 68 8.16 22.68 -29.00
CA GLU A 68 8.44 22.24 -27.61
C GLU A 68 7.19 21.68 -26.95
N THR A 69 6.06 22.36 -27.12
CA THR A 69 4.77 21.88 -26.56
C THR A 69 4.31 20.59 -27.27
N GLY A 70 4.55 20.51 -28.58
CA GLY A 70 4.30 19.28 -29.37
C GLY A 70 5.11 18.10 -28.86
N ASP A 71 6.37 18.31 -28.51
CA ASP A 71 7.24 17.27 -27.94
C ASP A 71 6.77 16.82 -26.55
N LEU A 72 6.31 17.76 -25.69
CA LEU A 72 5.74 17.43 -24.37
C LEU A 72 4.47 16.60 -24.51
N ILE A 73 3.57 16.96 -25.42
CA ILE A 73 2.33 16.20 -25.69
C ILE A 73 2.68 14.79 -26.20
N ALA A 74 3.67 14.68 -27.10
CA ALA A 74 4.12 13.40 -27.62
C ALA A 74 4.72 12.52 -26.52
N GLN A 75 5.56 13.08 -25.65
CA GLN A 75 6.14 12.35 -24.50
C GLN A 75 5.07 11.86 -23.54
N LEU A 76 4.05 12.68 -23.25
CA LEU A 76 2.92 12.29 -22.42
C LEU A 76 2.16 11.10 -23.02
N ALA A 77 1.81 11.19 -24.31
CA ALA A 77 1.13 10.13 -25.04
C ALA A 77 1.97 8.84 -25.11
N ILE A 78 3.28 8.94 -25.36
CA ILE A 78 4.20 7.80 -25.36
C ILE A 78 4.25 7.13 -23.97
N THR A 79 4.33 7.91 -22.91
CA THR A 79 4.35 7.38 -21.53
C THR A 79 3.07 6.62 -21.22
N LYS A 80 1.91 7.16 -21.60
CA LYS A 80 0.61 6.50 -21.43
C LYS A 80 0.50 5.24 -22.29
N ALA A 81 0.92 5.29 -23.56
CA ALA A 81 0.95 4.12 -24.43
C ALA A 81 1.85 3.01 -23.88
N GLN A 82 3.03 3.35 -23.36
CA GLN A 82 3.92 2.39 -22.72
C GLN A 82 3.28 1.77 -21.47
N LYS A 83 2.61 2.58 -20.64
CA LYS A 83 1.86 2.09 -19.47
C LYS A 83 0.74 1.14 -19.90
N ARG A 84 -0.06 1.53 -20.92
CA ARG A 84 -1.12 0.68 -21.49
C ARG A 84 -0.59 -0.62 -22.07
N LEU A 85 0.51 -0.56 -22.87
CA LEU A 85 1.12 -1.74 -23.45
C LEU A 85 1.79 -2.65 -22.42
N LYS A 86 2.36 -2.08 -21.34
CA LYS A 86 2.85 -2.86 -20.19
C LYS A 86 1.70 -3.56 -19.44
N SER A 87 0.58 -2.89 -19.25
CA SER A 87 -0.61 -3.49 -18.65
C SER A 87 -1.36 -4.45 -19.60
N ALA A 88 -1.29 -4.21 -20.93
CA ALA A 88 -1.87 -5.07 -21.96
C ALA A 88 -0.94 -6.25 -22.37
N LYS A 89 0.37 -6.20 -22.15
CA LYS A 89 1.14 -7.43 -22.06
C LYS A 89 0.45 -8.26 -20.99
N LYS A 90 -0.45 -9.12 -21.44
CA LYS A 90 -1.04 -10.17 -20.65
C LYS A 90 0.13 -10.90 -20.04
N VAL A 91 0.54 -10.44 -18.86
CA VAL A 91 1.08 -11.37 -17.91
C VAL A 91 0.05 -12.48 -17.94
N VAL A 92 0.49 -13.69 -18.20
CA VAL A 92 -0.28 -14.86 -17.81
C VAL A 92 -0.28 -14.74 -16.30
N ARG A 93 -1.16 -13.87 -15.79
CA ARG A 93 -1.49 -13.82 -14.39
C ARG A 93 -1.91 -15.25 -14.10
N LYS A 94 -1.16 -15.93 -13.25
CA LYS A 94 -1.78 -17.01 -12.50
C LYS A 94 -2.96 -16.31 -11.82
N LYS A 95 -4.12 -16.34 -12.50
CA LYS A 95 -5.36 -15.85 -11.92
C LYS A 95 -5.41 -16.56 -10.59
N ILE A 96 -5.48 -15.79 -9.51
CA ILE A 96 -5.91 -16.36 -8.24
C ILE A 96 -7.37 -16.66 -8.49
N VAL A 97 -7.62 -17.89 -8.94
CA VAL A 97 -8.96 -18.35 -9.31
C VAL A 97 -9.76 -18.31 -8.02
N SER A 98 -10.95 -17.75 -8.07
CA SER A 98 -11.93 -17.82 -7.00
C SER A 98 -12.06 -19.28 -6.52
N GLY A 99 -11.47 -19.58 -5.33
CA GLY A 99 -11.46 -20.91 -4.75
C GLY A 99 -10.11 -21.59 -4.61
N PRO A 100 -8.92 -20.92 -4.59
CA PRO A 100 -7.68 -21.60 -4.28
C PRO A 100 -7.71 -22.05 -2.83
N ALA A 101 -7.08 -23.18 -2.56
CA ALA A 101 -6.77 -23.57 -1.20
C ALA A 101 -5.99 -22.41 -0.55
N LEU A 102 -6.49 -21.90 0.56
CA LEU A 102 -5.80 -20.88 1.35
C LEU A 102 -4.41 -21.36 1.74
N PRO A 103 -3.44 -20.44 1.90
CA PRO A 103 -2.09 -20.83 2.30
C PRO A 103 -2.13 -21.70 3.55
N GLY A 104 -1.45 -22.84 3.56
CA GLY A 104 -1.50 -23.79 4.68
C GLY A 104 -0.96 -23.20 6.01
N LYS A 105 -0.20 -22.12 5.95
CA LYS A 105 0.28 -21.38 7.13
C LYS A 105 -0.75 -20.39 7.71
N LEU A 106 -1.79 -20.02 6.93
CA LEU A 106 -2.85 -19.12 7.37
C LEU A 106 -3.75 -19.85 8.39
N ALA A 107 -3.88 -19.27 9.58
CA ALA A 107 -4.92 -19.63 10.53
C ALA A 107 -6.09 -18.65 10.36
N ASP A 108 -7.06 -19.02 9.52
CA ASP A 108 -8.19 -18.17 9.17
C ASP A 108 -9.19 -17.97 10.33
N CYS A 109 -10.04 -16.96 10.23
CA CYS A 109 -11.15 -16.72 11.14
C CYS A 109 -12.43 -17.41 10.63
N THR A 110 -13.43 -17.54 11.51
CA THR A 110 -14.67 -18.24 11.16
C THR A 110 -15.73 -17.33 10.55
N SER A 111 -15.66 -16.02 10.80
CA SER A 111 -16.60 -15.04 10.19
C SER A 111 -16.41 -14.96 8.68
N GLN A 112 -17.54 -14.82 7.97
CA GLN A 112 -17.59 -14.60 6.53
C GLN A 112 -17.89 -13.13 6.18
N GLU A 113 -17.97 -12.26 7.17
CA GLU A 113 -18.23 -10.82 7.00
C GLU A 113 -16.89 -10.08 6.99
N PRO A 114 -16.39 -9.64 5.81
CA PRO A 114 -15.07 -9.01 5.69
C PRO A 114 -14.88 -7.79 6.57
N GLU A 115 -15.94 -7.00 6.80
CA GLU A 115 -15.93 -5.81 7.65
C GLU A 115 -15.55 -6.11 9.10
N LEU A 116 -15.87 -7.31 9.58
CA LEU A 116 -15.55 -7.76 10.92
C LEU A 116 -14.20 -8.46 10.98
N CYS A 117 -13.65 -8.87 9.84
CA CYS A 117 -12.46 -9.69 9.77
C CYS A 117 -11.17 -8.87 9.74
N GLU A 118 -10.16 -9.37 10.43
CA GLU A 118 -8.83 -8.78 10.53
C GLU A 118 -7.77 -9.83 10.21
N LEU A 119 -6.78 -9.47 9.39
CA LEU A 119 -5.62 -10.31 9.12
C LEU A 119 -4.37 -9.72 9.78
N PHE A 120 -3.72 -10.51 10.61
CA PHE A 120 -2.42 -10.17 11.18
C PHE A 120 -1.31 -10.88 10.39
N LEU A 121 -0.45 -10.11 9.74
CA LEU A 121 0.80 -10.57 9.14
C LEU A 121 1.87 -10.52 10.24
N VAL A 122 2.30 -11.69 10.71
CA VAL A 122 3.13 -11.81 11.92
C VAL A 122 4.52 -12.30 11.56
N GLU A 123 5.54 -11.66 12.11
CA GLU A 123 6.92 -12.06 11.92
C GLU A 123 7.23 -13.41 12.59
N GLY A 124 7.63 -14.39 11.78
CA GLY A 124 8.12 -15.69 12.25
C GLY A 124 7.06 -16.65 12.79
N ASP A 125 7.46 -17.92 12.85
CA ASP A 125 6.56 -18.99 13.31
C ASP A 125 6.35 -18.96 14.83
N SER A 126 7.32 -18.50 15.62
CA SER A 126 7.22 -18.42 17.09
C SER A 126 6.17 -17.39 17.50
N ALA A 127 6.32 -16.14 17.07
CA ALA A 127 5.32 -15.09 17.34
C ALA A 127 3.97 -15.42 16.71
N GLY A 128 3.97 -16.04 15.51
CA GLY A 128 2.77 -16.58 14.88
C GLY A 128 2.05 -17.62 15.72
N GLY A 129 2.78 -18.46 16.47
CA GLY A 129 2.24 -19.43 17.42
C GLY A 129 1.53 -18.76 18.58
N SER A 130 2.17 -17.78 19.23
CA SER A 130 1.59 -16.97 20.32
C SER A 130 0.36 -16.19 19.83
N ALA A 131 0.45 -15.55 18.65
CA ALA A 131 -0.67 -14.82 18.04
C ALA A 131 -1.87 -15.72 17.71
N LYS A 132 -1.64 -16.95 17.21
CA LYS A 132 -2.72 -17.93 16.98
C LYS A 132 -3.46 -18.31 18.25
N GLN A 133 -2.80 -18.33 19.40
CA GLN A 133 -3.41 -18.59 20.70
C GLN A 133 -4.11 -17.37 21.27
N ALA A 134 -3.53 -16.18 21.04
CA ALA A 134 -4.02 -14.89 21.54
C ALA A 134 -5.29 -14.41 20.83
N ARG A 135 -5.48 -14.75 19.55
CA ARG A 135 -6.50 -14.17 18.65
C ARG A 135 -7.94 -14.44 19.06
N ASP A 136 -8.85 -13.59 18.65
CA ASP A 136 -10.25 -13.93 18.52
C ASP A 136 -10.45 -14.79 17.26
N ARG A 137 -10.78 -16.08 17.46
CA ARG A 137 -10.94 -17.02 16.34
C ARG A 137 -12.11 -16.68 15.42
N ASN A 138 -13.06 -15.90 15.88
CA ASN A 138 -14.21 -15.55 15.07
C ASN A 138 -13.87 -14.51 14.03
N THR A 139 -13.04 -13.52 14.36
CA THR A 139 -12.83 -12.34 13.53
C THR A 139 -11.37 -12.07 13.19
N GLN A 140 -10.41 -12.76 13.81
CA GLN A 140 -8.98 -12.52 13.58
C GLN A 140 -8.30 -13.72 12.94
N ALA A 141 -7.68 -13.49 11.80
CA ALA A 141 -6.84 -14.44 11.07
C ALA A 141 -5.36 -14.11 11.32
N ILE A 142 -4.51 -15.15 11.37
CA ILE A 142 -3.07 -15.03 11.58
C ILE A 142 -2.33 -15.69 10.41
N MET A 143 -1.41 -14.94 9.82
CA MET A 143 -0.52 -15.43 8.78
C MET A 143 0.94 -15.17 9.20
N PRO A 144 1.66 -16.21 9.66
CA PRO A 144 3.08 -16.07 9.95
C PRO A 144 3.87 -15.92 8.65
N LEU A 145 4.87 -15.04 8.66
CA LEU A 145 5.80 -14.82 7.56
C LEU A 145 7.11 -15.53 7.85
N ARG A 146 7.70 -16.19 6.87
CA ARG A 146 8.99 -16.89 7.01
C ARG A 146 10.13 -15.99 6.63
N GLY A 147 10.61 -15.21 7.61
CA GLY A 147 11.71 -14.27 7.43
C GLY A 147 11.35 -13.01 6.64
N LYS A 148 12.36 -12.35 6.12
CA LYS A 148 12.20 -11.11 5.34
C LYS A 148 11.58 -11.42 3.98
N ILE A 149 10.49 -10.72 3.66
CA ILE A 149 9.87 -10.83 2.33
C ILE A 149 10.78 -10.20 1.27
N LEU A 150 10.49 -10.50 0.01
CA LEU A 150 11.15 -9.85 -1.13
C LEU A 150 11.03 -8.33 -1.02
N ASN A 151 12.13 -7.61 -1.26
CA ASN A 151 12.07 -6.17 -1.47
C ASN A 151 11.38 -5.90 -2.82
N THR A 152 10.10 -5.56 -2.76
CA THR A 152 9.24 -5.36 -3.94
C THR A 152 9.33 -3.96 -4.51
N TRP A 153 10.14 -3.06 -3.91
CA TRP A 153 10.17 -1.64 -4.31
C TRP A 153 10.62 -1.41 -5.76
N GLU A 154 11.61 -2.19 -6.22
CA GLU A 154 12.13 -2.11 -7.60
C GLU A 154 11.62 -3.24 -8.51
N VAL A 155 10.68 -4.07 -8.03
CA VAL A 155 10.16 -5.22 -8.79
C VAL A 155 8.83 -4.85 -9.43
N ASP A 156 8.64 -5.23 -10.69
CA ASP A 156 7.37 -5.01 -11.38
C ASP A 156 6.25 -5.88 -10.78
N THR A 157 5.03 -5.33 -10.73
CA THR A 157 3.84 -6.00 -10.17
C THR A 157 3.60 -7.39 -10.80
N ALA A 158 4.01 -7.58 -12.04
CA ALA A 158 3.90 -8.86 -12.74
C ALA A 158 4.82 -9.95 -12.16
N GLU A 159 5.95 -9.57 -11.59
CA GLU A 159 7.01 -10.48 -11.15
C GLU A 159 6.94 -10.78 -9.65
N ILE A 160 6.29 -9.93 -8.85
CA ILE A 160 6.28 -10.13 -7.39
C ILE A 160 5.58 -11.40 -6.94
N LEU A 161 4.61 -11.91 -7.73
CA LEU A 161 3.90 -13.16 -7.44
C LEU A 161 4.78 -14.42 -7.64
N ALA A 162 6.00 -14.27 -8.17
CA ALA A 162 7.00 -15.32 -8.16
C ALA A 162 7.53 -15.61 -6.73
N SER A 163 7.45 -14.62 -5.84
CA SER A 163 7.73 -14.80 -4.41
C SER A 163 6.56 -15.54 -3.75
N ALA A 164 6.86 -16.69 -3.14
CA ALA A 164 5.85 -17.49 -2.44
C ALA A 164 5.15 -16.71 -1.31
N GLU A 165 5.91 -15.90 -0.56
CA GLU A 165 5.35 -15.09 0.53
C GLU A 165 4.37 -14.02 0.01
N VAL A 166 4.72 -13.32 -1.08
CA VAL A 166 3.84 -12.30 -1.68
C VAL A 166 2.61 -12.95 -2.32
N HIS A 167 2.80 -14.10 -2.99
CA HIS A 167 1.70 -14.89 -3.53
C HIS A 167 0.72 -15.31 -2.42
N ASP A 168 1.24 -15.85 -1.31
CA ASP A 168 0.42 -16.27 -0.17
C ASP A 168 -0.35 -15.09 0.45
N ILE A 169 0.28 -13.90 0.56
CA ILE A 169 -0.38 -12.67 1.03
C ILE A 169 -1.54 -12.31 0.08
N SER A 170 -1.31 -12.31 -1.24
CA SER A 170 -2.35 -11.98 -2.22
C SER A 170 -3.52 -12.96 -2.17
N VAL A 171 -3.24 -14.27 -2.04
CA VAL A 171 -4.27 -15.30 -1.90
C VAL A 171 -5.05 -15.13 -0.60
N ALA A 172 -4.36 -14.86 0.52
CA ALA A 172 -5.03 -14.63 1.80
C ALA A 172 -5.94 -13.39 1.76
N LEU A 173 -5.47 -12.30 1.16
CA LEU A 173 -6.23 -11.05 1.02
C LEU A 173 -7.42 -11.19 0.06
N GLY A 174 -7.30 -12.04 -0.96
CA GLY A 174 -8.30 -12.15 -2.03
C GLY A 174 -8.22 -11.01 -3.06
N VAL A 175 -7.11 -10.26 -3.07
CA VAL A 175 -6.89 -9.11 -3.97
C VAL A 175 -5.59 -9.30 -4.73
N ASP A 176 -5.62 -9.05 -6.04
CA ASP A 176 -4.44 -9.08 -6.90
C ASP A 176 -3.58 -7.83 -6.76
N PRO A 177 -2.24 -7.96 -6.77
CA PRO A 177 -1.35 -6.81 -6.78
C PRO A 177 -1.60 -5.91 -8.00
N GLY A 178 -1.66 -4.59 -7.77
CA GLY A 178 -1.90 -3.59 -8.80
C GLY A 178 -3.33 -3.59 -9.35
N SER A 179 -4.28 -4.24 -8.66
CA SER A 179 -5.69 -4.19 -8.99
C SER A 179 -6.38 -3.08 -8.21
N ASP A 180 -7.31 -2.39 -8.89
CA ASP A 180 -8.23 -1.43 -8.26
C ASP A 180 -9.50 -2.15 -7.76
N ASP A 181 -9.70 -3.42 -8.15
CA ASP A 181 -10.84 -4.23 -7.72
C ASP A 181 -10.56 -4.87 -6.35
N MET A 182 -11.30 -4.43 -5.36
CA MET A 182 -11.27 -4.94 -3.99
C MET A 182 -12.48 -5.82 -3.64
N SER A 183 -13.29 -6.21 -4.62
CA SER A 183 -14.51 -7.01 -4.37
C SER A 183 -14.23 -8.38 -3.74
N GLY A 184 -13.01 -8.90 -3.93
CA GLY A 184 -12.54 -10.14 -3.33
C GLY A 184 -11.90 -10.00 -1.95
N LEU A 185 -11.84 -8.77 -1.38
CA LEU A 185 -11.16 -8.51 -0.11
C LEU A 185 -11.83 -9.28 1.04
N ARG A 186 -11.02 -10.07 1.75
CA ARG A 186 -11.50 -10.97 2.82
C ARG A 186 -11.39 -10.36 4.22
N TYR A 187 -10.54 -9.35 4.39
CA TYR A 187 -10.28 -8.72 5.69
C TYR A 187 -10.23 -7.22 5.55
N HIS A 188 -11.15 -6.52 6.20
CA HIS A 188 -11.19 -5.05 6.17
C HIS A 188 -10.10 -4.40 7.04
N LYS A 189 -9.37 -5.18 7.81
CA LYS A 189 -8.23 -4.68 8.55
C LYS A 189 -7.03 -5.62 8.40
N ILE A 190 -5.94 -5.10 7.90
CA ILE A 190 -4.69 -5.81 7.66
C ILE A 190 -3.66 -5.20 8.59
N CYS A 191 -3.21 -5.96 9.58
CA CYS A 191 -2.31 -5.51 10.63
C CYS A 191 -0.93 -6.12 10.42
N ILE A 192 0.09 -5.29 10.27
CA ILE A 192 1.50 -5.70 10.26
C ILE A 192 1.94 -5.79 11.71
N LEU A 193 2.39 -6.96 12.15
CA LEU A 193 2.86 -7.24 13.50
C LEU A 193 4.27 -7.82 13.45
N ALA A 194 5.24 -7.00 13.76
CA ALA A 194 6.66 -7.32 13.76
C ALA A 194 7.29 -7.00 15.11
N ASP A 195 8.43 -7.62 15.40
CA ASP A 195 9.23 -7.35 16.57
C ASP A 195 9.72 -5.90 16.59
N ALA A 196 9.97 -5.35 17.78
CA ALA A 196 10.45 -3.98 17.91
C ALA A 196 11.98 -3.85 17.76
N ASP A 197 12.64 -4.87 17.23
CA ASP A 197 14.07 -4.87 16.96
C ASP A 197 14.37 -4.41 15.51
N SER A 198 15.64 -4.35 15.14
CA SER A 198 16.08 -3.90 13.81
C SER A 198 15.59 -4.79 12.66
N ASP A 199 15.43 -6.09 12.92
CA ASP A 199 14.97 -7.05 11.90
C ASP A 199 13.47 -6.93 11.70
N GLY A 200 12.69 -6.82 12.79
CA GLY A 200 11.26 -6.60 12.72
C GLY A 200 10.89 -5.26 12.08
N LEU A 201 11.61 -4.18 12.39
CA LEU A 201 11.44 -2.89 11.72
C LEU A 201 11.75 -2.97 10.23
N HIS A 202 12.72 -3.78 9.83
CA HIS A 202 13.01 -4.02 8.41
C HIS A 202 11.87 -4.80 7.73
N ILE A 203 11.33 -5.84 8.37
CA ILE A 203 10.19 -6.62 7.86
C ILE A 203 8.96 -5.72 7.73
N ALA A 204 8.66 -4.92 8.74
CA ALA A 204 7.57 -3.95 8.68
C ALA A 204 7.73 -2.96 7.52
N THR A 205 8.97 -2.45 7.30
CA THR A 205 9.29 -1.55 6.19
C THR A 205 9.06 -2.22 4.83
N LEU A 206 9.48 -3.48 4.66
CA LEU A 206 9.27 -4.25 3.42
C LEU A 206 7.79 -4.51 3.16
N LEU A 207 6.99 -4.79 4.20
CA LEU A 207 5.54 -4.94 4.08
C LEU A 207 4.87 -3.61 3.73
N CYS A 208 5.26 -2.51 4.38
CA CYS A 208 4.78 -1.18 4.02
C CYS A 208 5.08 -0.86 2.54
N ALA A 209 6.29 -1.20 2.06
CA ALA A 209 6.66 -1.02 0.66
C ALA A 209 5.80 -1.87 -0.29
N LEU A 210 5.54 -3.12 0.07
CA LEU A 210 4.65 -4.01 -0.68
C LEU A 210 3.26 -3.39 -0.84
N PHE A 211 2.66 -2.92 0.26
CA PHE A 211 1.34 -2.30 0.21
C PHE A 211 1.34 -0.97 -0.54
N LEU A 212 2.32 -0.10 -0.29
CA LEU A 212 2.43 1.20 -0.97
C LEU A 212 2.57 1.06 -2.49
N ARG A 213 3.32 0.07 -2.95
CA ARG A 213 3.64 -0.06 -4.37
C ARG A 213 2.66 -0.93 -5.14
N HIS A 214 2.16 -2.00 -4.50
CA HIS A 214 1.43 -3.05 -5.21
C HIS A 214 -0.01 -3.24 -4.73
N PHE A 215 -0.37 -2.70 -3.57
CA PHE A 215 -1.73 -2.74 -3.02
C PHE A 215 -2.17 -1.35 -2.53
N ARG A 216 -1.87 -0.34 -3.34
CA ARG A 216 -2.06 1.06 -2.97
C ARG A 216 -3.50 1.38 -2.60
N GLU A 217 -4.47 0.79 -3.29
CA GLU A 217 -5.90 0.97 -3.02
C GLU A 217 -6.30 0.52 -1.61
N LEU A 218 -5.66 -0.53 -1.07
CA LEU A 218 -5.92 -0.96 0.31
C LEU A 218 -5.47 0.09 1.35
N ILE A 219 -4.43 0.86 1.07
CA ILE A 219 -4.00 1.97 1.94
C ILE A 219 -4.94 3.15 1.77
N LEU A 220 -5.30 3.53 0.54
CA LEU A 220 -6.20 4.64 0.27
C LEU A 220 -7.59 4.41 0.87
N ALA A 221 -8.06 3.16 0.86
CA ALA A 221 -9.31 2.75 1.51
C ALA A 221 -9.19 2.58 3.04
N GLY A 222 -7.98 2.72 3.60
CA GLY A 222 -7.77 2.70 5.04
C GLY A 222 -7.73 1.32 5.68
N HIS A 223 -7.39 0.27 4.92
CA HIS A 223 -7.39 -1.11 5.40
C HIS A 223 -6.08 -1.56 6.05
N VAL A 224 -4.96 -0.84 5.88
CA VAL A 224 -3.63 -1.28 6.30
C VAL A 224 -3.18 -0.56 7.56
N TYR A 225 -2.69 -1.32 8.55
CA TYR A 225 -2.27 -0.84 9.86
C TYR A 225 -0.93 -1.48 10.27
N VAL A 226 -0.18 -0.77 11.09
CA VAL A 226 0.96 -1.30 11.83
C VAL A 226 0.55 -1.44 13.29
N ALA A 227 0.68 -2.64 13.85
CA ALA A 227 0.44 -2.88 15.25
C ALA A 227 1.65 -2.44 16.09
N MET A 228 1.36 -1.86 17.24
CA MET A 228 2.37 -1.33 18.16
C MET A 228 2.36 -2.16 19.45
N PRO A 229 3.07 -3.29 19.49
CA PRO A 229 3.24 -4.06 20.72
C PRO A 229 4.07 -3.28 21.74
N PRO A 230 3.82 -3.46 23.05
CA PRO A 230 4.61 -2.79 24.06
C PRO A 230 6.02 -3.37 24.17
N LEU A 231 7.00 -2.50 24.47
CA LEU A 231 8.37 -2.92 24.79
C LEU A 231 8.55 -3.26 26.26
N TYR A 232 7.74 -2.69 27.13
CA TYR A 232 7.91 -2.85 28.58
C TYR A 232 6.60 -3.28 29.26
N ARG A 233 6.76 -4.17 30.22
CA ARG A 233 5.78 -4.51 31.23
C ARG A 233 6.26 -4.01 32.59
N ILE A 234 5.38 -3.35 33.35
CA ILE A 234 5.66 -2.79 34.66
C ILE A 234 4.65 -3.36 35.65
N ASP A 235 5.12 -4.15 36.59
CA ASP A 235 4.30 -4.76 37.61
C ASP A 235 4.45 -3.99 38.94
N VAL A 236 3.32 -3.62 39.59
CA VAL A 236 3.28 -2.95 40.85
C VAL A 236 2.20 -3.60 41.73
N GLY A 237 2.62 -4.44 42.66
CA GLY A 237 1.68 -5.20 43.46
C GLY A 237 0.80 -6.14 42.64
N LYS A 238 -0.47 -5.79 42.42
CA LYS A 238 -1.40 -6.54 41.55
C LYS A 238 -1.71 -5.82 40.25
N GLU A 239 -1.21 -4.62 40.07
CA GLU A 239 -1.44 -3.82 38.87
C GLU A 239 -0.33 -4.07 37.83
N VAL A 240 -0.71 -4.11 36.56
CA VAL A 240 0.19 -4.29 35.43
C VAL A 240 0.01 -3.12 34.47
N PHE A 241 1.10 -2.53 34.06
CA PHE A 241 1.13 -1.47 33.06
C PHE A 241 2.02 -1.90 31.89
N TYR A 242 1.70 -1.39 30.72
CA TYR A 242 2.49 -1.62 29.52
C TYR A 242 2.92 -0.29 28.91
N ALA A 243 4.15 -0.21 28.43
CA ALA A 243 4.71 0.96 27.76
C ALA A 243 5.27 0.59 26.38
N LEU A 244 5.00 1.43 25.38
CA LEU A 244 5.50 1.22 24.03
C LEU A 244 6.99 1.52 23.90
N ASP A 245 7.46 2.52 24.64
CA ASP A 245 8.82 3.03 24.56
C ASP A 245 9.36 3.47 25.93
N GLU A 246 10.58 3.96 25.93
CA GLU A 246 11.26 4.45 27.12
C GLU A 246 10.59 5.68 27.74
N GLY A 247 10.02 6.56 26.91
CA GLY A 247 9.30 7.76 27.35
C GLY A 247 8.03 7.41 28.12
N GLU A 248 7.20 6.50 27.58
CA GLU A 248 6.01 6.00 28.27
C GLU A 248 6.38 5.24 29.54
N ARG A 249 7.45 4.42 29.50
CA ARG A 249 7.96 3.71 30.68
C ARG A 249 8.25 4.69 31.81
N LYS A 250 9.03 5.74 31.51
CA LYS A 250 9.39 6.77 32.49
C LYS A 250 8.14 7.46 33.04
N GLY A 251 7.21 7.89 32.18
CA GLY A 251 5.97 8.54 32.60
C GLY A 251 5.11 7.66 33.50
N ILE A 252 5.06 6.34 33.26
CA ILE A 252 4.36 5.38 34.12
C ILE A 252 5.05 5.26 35.47
N LEU A 253 6.38 5.16 35.50
CA LEU A 253 7.14 5.08 36.76
C LEU A 253 6.97 6.36 37.60
N ASP A 254 7.08 7.53 36.99
CA ASP A 254 6.86 8.82 37.66
C ASP A 254 5.45 8.92 38.27
N ARG A 255 4.44 8.42 37.54
CA ARG A 255 3.05 8.35 38.04
C ARG A 255 2.90 7.38 39.24
N ILE A 256 3.52 6.21 39.16
CA ILE A 256 3.50 5.21 40.24
C ILE A 256 4.08 5.81 41.53
N GLU A 257 5.19 6.57 41.40
CA GLU A 257 5.82 7.25 42.53
C GLU A 257 4.96 8.38 43.09
N ALA A 258 4.40 9.22 42.21
CA ALA A 258 3.51 10.33 42.61
C ALA A 258 2.23 9.84 43.33
N GLU A 259 1.64 8.74 42.86
CA GLU A 259 0.46 8.10 43.46
C GLU A 259 0.80 7.27 44.70
N LYS A 260 2.11 7.15 45.05
CA LYS A 260 2.61 6.34 46.15
C LYS A 260 2.04 4.93 46.19
N LYS A 261 1.95 4.28 45.02
CA LYS A 261 1.43 2.91 44.92
C LYS A 261 2.27 1.94 45.76
N LYS A 262 1.58 1.10 46.52
CA LYS A 262 2.23 0.12 47.40
C LYS A 262 2.59 -1.15 46.63
N GLY A 263 3.81 -1.61 46.79
CA GLY A 263 4.30 -2.85 46.19
C GLY A 263 5.69 -2.71 45.61
N LYS A 264 6.32 -3.85 45.30
CA LYS A 264 7.60 -3.87 44.59
C LYS A 264 7.32 -3.53 43.12
N VAL A 265 8.02 -2.56 42.57
CA VAL A 265 7.98 -2.25 41.14
C VAL A 265 8.96 -3.17 40.43
N THR A 266 8.49 -3.89 39.41
CA THR A 266 9.32 -4.74 38.55
C THR A 266 9.09 -4.33 37.12
N VAL A 267 10.19 -4.07 36.38
CA VAL A 267 10.13 -3.71 34.96
C VAL A 267 10.75 -4.85 34.15
N THR A 268 9.98 -5.37 33.20
CA THR A 268 10.43 -6.39 32.25
C THR A 268 10.44 -5.79 30.85
N ARG A 269 11.52 -5.95 30.11
CA ARG A 269 11.61 -5.56 28.70
C ARG A 269 11.38 -6.79 27.84
N PHE A 270 10.44 -6.72 26.88
CA PHE A 270 10.26 -7.72 25.84
C PHE A 270 11.30 -7.49 24.72
N LYS A 271 12.00 -8.53 24.33
CA LYS A 271 12.95 -8.46 23.20
C LYS A 271 12.26 -8.73 21.87
N GLY A 272 11.12 -9.44 21.90
CA GLY A 272 10.30 -9.73 20.75
C GLY A 272 8.95 -10.33 21.14
N LEU A 273 8.07 -10.44 20.15
CA LEU A 273 6.69 -10.98 20.31
C LEU A 273 6.67 -12.44 20.80
N GLY A 274 7.72 -13.20 20.49
CA GLY A 274 7.84 -14.60 20.93
C GLY A 274 8.10 -14.76 22.42
N GLU A 275 8.49 -13.67 23.13
CA GLU A 275 8.67 -13.66 24.59
C GLU A 275 7.38 -13.28 25.35
N MET A 276 6.37 -12.80 24.61
CA MET A 276 5.08 -12.47 25.22
C MET A 276 4.21 -13.72 25.33
N ASP A 277 3.64 -13.92 26.50
CA ASP A 277 2.59 -14.93 26.65
C ASP A 277 1.38 -14.58 25.79
N PRO A 278 0.62 -15.59 25.30
CA PRO A 278 -0.56 -15.34 24.46
C PRO A 278 -1.58 -14.40 25.11
N GLU A 279 -1.72 -14.41 26.43
CA GLU A 279 -2.61 -13.52 27.16
C GLU A 279 -2.12 -12.06 27.12
N GLN A 280 -0.83 -11.84 27.35
CA GLN A 280 -0.20 -10.53 27.23
C GLN A 280 -0.33 -9.97 25.81
N LEU A 281 -0.08 -10.80 24.81
CA LEU A 281 -0.21 -10.40 23.40
C LEU A 281 -1.67 -10.08 23.06
N ARG A 282 -2.62 -10.82 23.61
CA ARG A 282 -4.05 -10.52 23.45
C ARG A 282 -4.38 -9.16 24.05
N GLU A 283 -4.06 -8.95 25.31
CA GLU A 283 -4.44 -7.73 26.05
C GLU A 283 -3.82 -6.46 25.44
N THR A 284 -2.59 -6.53 24.95
CA THR A 284 -1.84 -5.35 24.53
C THR A 284 -1.95 -5.04 23.04
N THR A 285 -2.08 -6.09 22.20
CA THR A 285 -1.83 -5.95 20.76
C THR A 285 -2.99 -6.44 19.89
N MET A 286 -3.77 -7.42 20.36
CA MET A 286 -4.81 -8.04 19.53
C MET A 286 -6.22 -7.65 19.92
N ASN A 287 -6.49 -7.40 21.21
CA ASN A 287 -7.81 -6.98 21.66
C ASN A 287 -8.14 -5.59 21.12
N ARG A 288 -9.31 -5.46 20.50
CA ARG A 288 -9.77 -4.24 19.85
C ARG A 288 -9.87 -3.03 20.78
N ASP A 289 -10.15 -3.25 22.05
CA ASP A 289 -10.38 -2.19 23.03
C ASP A 289 -9.09 -1.64 23.64
N THR A 290 -8.00 -2.42 23.61
CA THR A 290 -6.76 -2.09 24.34
C THR A 290 -5.54 -1.92 23.44
N ARG A 291 -5.57 -2.49 22.24
CA ARG A 291 -4.46 -2.44 21.28
C ARG A 291 -4.23 -1.05 20.71
N ARG A 292 -3.01 -0.82 20.27
CA ARG A 292 -2.64 0.37 19.51
C ARG A 292 -2.28 0.01 18.07
N LEU A 293 -2.97 0.62 17.12
CA LEU A 293 -2.73 0.47 15.69
C LEU A 293 -2.45 1.83 15.07
N VAL A 294 -1.44 1.90 14.22
CA VAL A 294 -1.16 3.06 13.38
C VAL A 294 -1.63 2.76 11.97
N GLN A 295 -2.62 3.50 11.47
CA GLN A 295 -3.12 3.36 10.12
C GLN A 295 -2.10 3.89 9.13
N LEU A 296 -1.79 3.14 8.08
CA LEU A 296 -1.01 3.66 6.97
C LEU A 296 -1.89 4.59 6.13
N THR A 297 -1.39 5.79 5.91
CA THR A 297 -2.05 6.81 5.09
C THR A 297 -1.08 7.37 4.07
N ILE A 298 -1.61 7.84 2.94
CA ILE A 298 -0.83 8.51 1.91
C ILE A 298 -1.42 9.90 1.74
N SER A 299 -0.64 10.94 1.98
CA SER A 299 -1.05 12.30 1.68
C SER A 299 -0.41 12.77 0.37
N GLY A 300 -1.12 13.55 -0.44
CA GLY A 300 -0.59 14.06 -1.71
C GLY A 300 0.58 15.05 -1.55
N ARG A 301 0.92 15.42 -0.32
CA ARG A 301 2.00 16.37 0.02
C ARG A 301 3.19 15.71 0.70
N ASP A 302 3.09 14.44 1.04
CA ASP A 302 4.19 13.74 1.70
C ASP A 302 5.27 13.31 0.69
N LYS A 303 6.44 13.03 1.23
CA LYS A 303 7.59 12.55 0.46
C LYS A 303 7.76 11.04 0.57
N THR A 304 6.68 10.31 0.82
CA THR A 304 6.67 8.87 1.09
C THR A 304 7.41 8.10 0.00
N ASP A 305 7.07 8.31 -1.27
CA ASP A 305 7.70 7.60 -2.38
C ASP A 305 9.21 7.93 -2.47
N GLN A 306 9.61 9.18 -2.21
CA GLN A 306 11.02 9.58 -2.20
C GLN A 306 11.79 8.95 -1.05
N LEU A 307 11.17 8.88 0.14
CA LEU A 307 11.76 8.26 1.32
C LEU A 307 11.90 6.76 1.13
N MET A 308 10.87 6.09 0.64
CA MET A 308 10.89 4.65 0.37
C MET A 308 11.90 4.30 -0.73
N ASP A 309 12.03 5.11 -1.78
CA ASP A 309 13.07 4.95 -2.80
C ASP A 309 14.47 5.07 -2.17
N MET A 310 14.69 6.09 -1.34
CA MET A 310 15.96 6.27 -0.63
C MET A 310 16.28 5.07 0.28
N LEU A 311 15.28 4.54 1.00
CA LEU A 311 15.48 3.42 1.93
C LEU A 311 15.69 2.08 1.21
N LEU A 312 14.99 1.81 0.11
CA LEU A 312 14.86 0.46 -0.44
C LEU A 312 15.49 0.27 -1.84
N ALA A 313 15.68 1.35 -2.63
CA ALA A 313 16.26 1.21 -3.96
C ALA A 313 17.76 0.86 -3.88
N LYS A 314 18.19 -0.16 -4.64
CA LYS A 314 19.59 -0.65 -4.65
C LYS A 314 20.59 0.45 -5.01
N LYS A 315 20.25 1.26 -6.02
CA LYS A 315 21.09 2.36 -6.52
C LYS A 315 21.30 3.51 -5.51
N ARG A 316 20.47 3.60 -4.45
CA ARG A 316 20.50 4.67 -3.46
C ARG A 316 21.39 4.36 -2.22
N SER A 317 22.26 3.37 -2.32
CA SER A 317 23.13 2.97 -1.18
C SER A 317 24.04 4.11 -0.67
N LYS A 318 24.55 4.96 -1.58
CA LYS A 318 25.38 6.13 -1.21
C LYS A 318 24.56 7.18 -0.45
N ASP A 319 23.30 7.40 -0.85
CA ASP A 319 22.41 8.37 -0.20
C ASP A 319 22.03 7.90 1.20
N ARG A 320 21.77 6.59 1.38
CA ARG A 320 21.55 5.99 2.71
C ARG A 320 22.76 6.17 3.63
N ARG A 321 23.96 5.94 3.09
CA ARG A 321 25.18 6.13 3.86
C ARG A 321 25.34 7.58 4.33
N SER A 322 25.20 8.54 3.42
CA SER A 322 25.26 9.96 3.74
C SER A 322 24.19 10.38 4.75
N TRP A 323 22.97 9.82 4.61
CA TRP A 323 21.88 10.08 5.55
C TRP A 323 22.20 9.55 6.96
N LEU A 324 22.77 8.34 7.07
CA LEU A 324 23.20 7.76 8.34
C LEU A 324 24.38 8.55 8.96
N GLU A 325 25.37 8.96 8.16
CA GLU A 325 26.49 9.78 8.63
C GLU A 325 26.01 11.14 9.17
N THR A 326 24.94 11.70 8.59
CA THR A 326 24.42 13.02 8.96
C THR A 326 23.42 12.98 10.13
N LYS A 327 22.62 11.91 10.23
CA LYS A 327 21.48 11.82 11.16
C LYS A 327 21.51 10.61 12.09
N GLY A 328 22.54 9.77 12.01
CA GLY A 328 22.62 8.56 12.83
C GLY A 328 22.62 8.82 14.32
N ASN A 329 23.16 9.96 14.76
CA ASN A 329 23.18 10.35 16.19
C ASN A 329 21.78 10.74 16.72
N LEU A 330 20.77 10.87 15.87
CA LEU A 330 19.38 11.13 16.26
C LEU A 330 18.59 9.84 16.49
N ALA A 331 19.19 8.69 16.21
CA ALA A 331 18.56 7.39 16.48
C ALA A 331 18.60 7.13 17.99
N GLU A 332 17.43 6.92 18.58
CA GLU A 332 17.30 6.34 19.91
C GLU A 332 17.46 4.81 19.76
N VAL A 333 18.51 4.26 20.41
CA VAL A 333 18.87 2.83 20.33
C VAL A 333 18.37 2.10 21.57
#